data_9cdd74a0fec841e8d248c132b56574ff
#
_entry.id   9cdd74a0fec841e8d248c132b56574ff
#
_cell.length_a   1.000
_cell.length_b   1.000
_cell.length_c   1.000
_cell.angle_alpha   90.00
_cell.angle_beta   90.00
_cell.angle_gamma   90.00
#
_symmetry.space_group_name_H-M   'P 1'
#
loop_
_entity.id
_entity.type
_entity.pdbx_description
1 polymer ?
#
loop_
_entity_poly.entity_id
_entity_poly.type
_entity_poly.pdbx_seq_one_letter_code
_entity_poly.pdbx_strand_id
1 'polypeptide(L)'
;MIKTIFAASMFTLTCNVFAAPVEFQKIPEIMAKFEHAQVFVKKDKTLGRLPTDTEMGSVFPTYISDTKGGFIVETSNRVTNDIVIASKITPIVDNIYNQWLVPKSTWVKTYGELPVSSEFQSFKRIKTIKAILIDTEMLKLMGSKDGKTATIKVSWSDNGMTVYKDGYLANYEYGIAPEEMKETYERVKENK
;
A
#
# COMPACT_ATOMS: atom_id res chain seq x y z
N MET A 1 3.48 -66.05 29.71
CA MET A 1 3.82 -65.50 28.37
C MET A 1 2.92 -64.30 28.11
N ILE A 2 3.47 -63.11 28.29
CA ILE A 2 2.73 -61.86 28.06
C ILE A 2 3.16 -61.35 26.67
N LYS A 3 2.20 -61.25 25.73
CA LYS A 3 2.43 -60.71 24.39
C LYS A 3 2.19 -59.20 24.46
N THR A 4 3.24 -58.40 24.36
CA THR A 4 3.19 -56.95 24.21
C THR A 4 2.92 -56.60 22.75
N ILE A 5 1.78 -55.94 22.50
CA ILE A 5 1.42 -55.41 21.19
C ILE A 5 1.96 -53.99 21.10
N PHE A 6 2.94 -53.72 20.22
CA PHE A 6 3.40 -52.38 19.86
C PHE A 6 2.44 -51.81 18.81
N ALA A 7 1.69 -50.76 19.21
CA ALA A 7 0.92 -49.92 18.28
C ALA A 7 1.85 -48.87 17.69
N ALA A 8 2.19 -48.98 16.42
CA ALA A 8 2.92 -47.93 15.68
C ALA A 8 1.95 -46.83 15.33
N SER A 9 2.09 -45.68 16.01
CA SER A 9 1.36 -44.45 15.70
C SER A 9 2.01 -43.78 14.48
N MET A 10 1.31 -43.80 13.34
CA MET A 10 1.74 -43.19 12.10
C MET A 10 1.39 -41.67 12.18
N PHE A 11 2.38 -40.85 12.49
CA PHE A 11 2.25 -39.39 12.41
C PHE A 11 2.27 -38.97 10.94
N THR A 12 1.11 -38.66 10.38
CA THR A 12 1.00 -38.00 9.08
C THR A 12 1.37 -36.55 9.22
N LEU A 13 2.58 -36.17 8.84
CA LEU A 13 2.97 -34.78 8.62
C LEU A 13 2.15 -34.21 7.43
N THR A 14 1.12 -33.43 7.73
CA THR A 14 0.47 -32.63 6.71
C THR A 14 1.40 -31.44 6.38
N CYS A 15 2.22 -31.57 5.35
CA CYS A 15 2.89 -30.44 4.74
C CYS A 15 1.82 -29.49 4.19
N ASN A 16 1.61 -28.35 4.84
CA ASN A 16 0.91 -27.24 4.23
C ASN A 16 1.76 -26.71 3.07
N VAL A 17 1.53 -27.19 1.87
CA VAL A 17 2.11 -26.64 0.65
C VAL A 17 1.43 -25.29 0.43
N PHE A 18 2.04 -24.20 0.90
CA PHE A 18 1.67 -22.87 0.45
C PHE A 18 1.95 -22.81 -1.05
N ALA A 19 0.92 -22.53 -1.85
CA ALA A 19 1.11 -22.29 -3.27
C ALA A 19 2.05 -21.09 -3.45
N ALA A 20 3.02 -21.21 -4.35
CA ALA A 20 3.92 -20.10 -4.65
C ALA A 20 3.12 -18.88 -5.14
N PRO A 21 3.55 -17.66 -4.79
CA PRO A 21 2.90 -16.43 -5.26
C PRO A 21 2.82 -16.38 -6.79
N VAL A 22 1.65 -16.02 -7.31
CA VAL A 22 1.36 -16.02 -8.76
C VAL A 22 1.83 -14.72 -9.39
N GLU A 23 2.58 -14.81 -10.47
CA GLU A 23 2.91 -13.66 -11.34
C GLU A 23 1.71 -13.39 -12.27
N PHE A 24 0.71 -12.66 -11.78
CA PHE A 24 -0.51 -12.40 -12.55
C PHE A 24 -0.24 -11.63 -13.85
N GLN A 25 0.88 -10.92 -13.95
CA GLN A 25 1.35 -10.23 -15.16
C GLN A 25 1.65 -11.21 -16.32
N LYS A 26 1.80 -12.51 -16.02
CA LYS A 26 2.01 -13.56 -17.02
C LYS A 26 0.71 -14.23 -17.45
N ILE A 27 -0.45 -13.79 -16.94
CA ILE A 27 -1.77 -14.34 -17.27
C ILE A 27 -2.44 -13.40 -18.30
N PRO A 28 -2.52 -13.81 -19.59
CA PRO A 28 -3.00 -12.93 -20.66
C PRO A 28 -4.42 -12.42 -20.43
N GLU A 29 -5.31 -13.25 -19.86
CA GLU A 29 -6.70 -12.91 -19.59
C GLU A 29 -6.83 -11.80 -18.54
N ILE A 30 -5.94 -11.79 -17.54
CA ILE A 30 -5.88 -10.71 -16.55
C ILE A 30 -5.31 -9.44 -17.18
N MET A 31 -4.26 -9.59 -17.99
CA MET A 31 -3.63 -8.45 -18.65
C MET A 31 -4.57 -7.77 -19.65
N ALA A 32 -5.39 -8.51 -20.37
CA ALA A 32 -6.42 -7.94 -21.26
C ALA A 32 -7.45 -7.09 -20.48
N LYS A 33 -7.80 -7.44 -19.24
CA LYS A 33 -8.68 -6.60 -18.42
C LYS A 33 -8.06 -5.23 -18.09
N PHE A 34 -6.72 -5.13 -18.00
CA PHE A 34 -6.04 -3.86 -17.76
C PHE A 34 -6.15 -2.86 -18.92
N GLU A 35 -6.47 -3.29 -20.13
CA GLU A 35 -6.77 -2.39 -21.26
C GLU A 35 -8.00 -1.51 -20.99
N HIS A 36 -8.92 -2.02 -20.14
CA HIS A 36 -10.14 -1.32 -19.72
C HIS A 36 -10.10 -0.96 -18.22
N ALA A 37 -8.89 -0.87 -17.63
CA ALA A 37 -8.73 -0.53 -16.24
C ALA A 37 -9.34 0.83 -15.90
N GLN A 38 -10.02 0.88 -14.78
CA GLN A 38 -10.55 2.13 -14.24
C GLN A 38 -9.40 2.95 -13.62
N VAL A 39 -9.54 4.26 -13.68
CA VAL A 39 -8.57 5.21 -13.12
C VAL A 39 -9.08 5.73 -11.78
N PHE A 40 -8.23 5.67 -10.77
CA PHE A 40 -8.55 6.12 -9.42
C PHE A 40 -7.50 7.09 -8.90
N VAL A 41 -7.89 7.93 -7.96
CA VAL A 41 -7.02 8.85 -7.21
C VAL A 41 -7.31 8.72 -5.71
N LYS A 42 -6.30 8.93 -4.86
CA LYS A 42 -6.52 8.95 -3.41
C LYS A 42 -7.35 10.16 -3.01
N LYS A 43 -8.37 9.95 -2.16
CA LYS A 43 -9.25 11.00 -1.61
C LYS A 43 -8.54 11.89 -0.61
N ASP A 44 -7.62 11.30 0.18
CA ASP A 44 -7.00 11.97 1.31
C ASP A 44 -6.18 13.17 0.85
N LYS A 45 -6.38 14.27 1.56
CA LYS A 45 -5.54 15.45 1.47
C LYS A 45 -4.28 15.23 2.31
N THR A 46 -3.19 15.83 1.85
CA THR A 46 -1.92 15.87 2.56
C THR A 46 -1.59 17.33 2.82
N LEU A 47 -1.15 17.65 4.02
CA LEU A 47 -0.61 18.97 4.31
C LEU A 47 0.84 19.03 3.82
N GLY A 48 1.23 20.17 3.26
CA GLY A 48 2.59 20.41 2.80
C GLY A 48 3.03 21.83 3.09
N ARG A 49 4.31 22.01 3.43
CA ARG A 49 4.95 23.32 3.61
C ARG A 49 6.41 23.31 3.18
N LEU A 50 6.97 24.46 2.95
CA LEU A 50 8.42 24.61 2.81
C LEU A 50 9.08 24.57 4.20
N PRO A 51 10.34 24.10 4.29
CA PRO A 51 11.12 24.26 5.53
C PRO A 51 11.39 25.73 5.81
N THR A 52 11.50 26.07 7.10
CA THR A 52 11.99 27.39 7.54
C THR A 52 13.52 27.42 7.47
N ASP A 53 14.11 28.62 7.50
CA ASP A 53 15.58 28.80 7.53
C ASP A 53 16.22 28.14 8.76
N THR A 54 15.51 28.13 9.89
CA THR A 54 15.99 27.50 11.14
C THR A 54 15.95 25.98 11.11
N GLU A 55 15.13 25.39 10.26
CA GLU A 55 15.06 23.92 10.06
C GLU A 55 16.13 23.42 9.10
N MET A 56 16.70 24.28 8.26
CA MET A 56 17.68 23.87 7.25
C MET A 56 18.91 23.23 7.86
N GLY A 57 19.25 22.04 7.32
CA GLY A 57 20.39 21.25 7.81
C GLY A 57 20.12 20.43 9.08
N SER A 58 18.99 20.65 9.77
CA SER A 58 18.60 19.86 10.95
C SER A 58 18.21 18.42 10.58
N VAL A 59 18.16 17.56 11.59
CA VAL A 59 17.62 16.19 11.47
C VAL A 59 16.13 16.24 11.80
N PHE A 60 15.33 15.72 10.89
CA PHE A 60 13.87 15.68 10.99
C PHE A 60 13.39 14.24 11.21
N PRO A 61 12.83 13.88 12.38
CA PRO A 61 12.27 12.56 12.63
C PRO A 61 10.89 12.40 11.98
N THR A 62 10.65 11.26 11.36
CA THR A 62 9.32 10.82 10.95
C THR A 62 8.73 9.91 12.01
N TYR A 63 7.59 10.28 12.58
CA TYR A 63 6.88 9.51 13.58
C TYR A 63 5.75 8.69 12.94
N ILE A 64 5.59 7.44 13.40
CA ILE A 64 4.45 6.58 13.07
C ILE A 64 3.79 6.06 14.34
N SER A 65 2.52 5.62 14.24
CA SER A 65 1.82 4.98 15.35
C SER A 65 2.50 3.68 15.74
N ASP A 66 2.60 3.42 17.03
CA ASP A 66 2.97 2.11 17.55
C ASP A 66 1.72 1.24 17.80
N THR A 67 1.95 -0.03 18.15
CA THR A 67 0.85 -0.99 18.42
C THR A 67 0.18 -0.80 19.77
N LYS A 68 0.66 0.15 20.59
CA LYS A 68 0.19 0.41 21.97
C LYS A 68 -0.55 1.73 22.12
N GLY A 69 -0.81 2.41 20.99
CA GLY A 69 -1.48 3.72 20.98
C GLY A 69 -0.56 4.91 21.23
N GLY A 70 0.76 4.72 21.14
CA GLY A 70 1.78 5.77 21.17
C GLY A 70 2.39 6.01 19.79
N PHE A 71 3.65 6.42 19.77
CA PHE A 71 4.40 6.65 18.53
C PHE A 71 5.87 6.18 18.66
N ILE A 72 6.47 5.90 17.51
CA ILE A 72 7.90 5.57 17.37
C ILE A 72 8.50 6.38 16.22
N VAL A 73 9.82 6.55 16.25
CA VAL A 73 10.57 7.11 15.12
C VAL A 73 10.73 5.99 14.07
N GLU A 74 10.19 6.22 12.88
CA GLU A 74 10.36 5.33 11.72
C GLU A 74 11.71 5.61 11.03
N THR A 75 11.96 6.88 10.72
CA THR A 75 13.19 7.35 10.06
C THR A 75 13.59 8.72 10.57
N SER A 76 14.83 9.12 10.27
CA SER A 76 15.33 10.48 10.51
C SER A 76 16.16 10.91 9.31
N ASN A 77 15.78 12.04 8.71
CA ASN A 77 16.38 12.56 7.50
C ASN A 77 16.81 14.02 7.67
N ARG A 78 17.82 14.46 6.92
CA ARG A 78 18.28 15.85 6.95
C ARG A 78 17.38 16.74 6.11
N VAL A 79 16.98 17.88 6.68
CA VAL A 79 16.24 18.91 5.95
C VAL A 79 17.16 19.63 4.97
N THR A 80 16.73 19.73 3.71
CA THR A 80 17.44 20.45 2.64
C THR A 80 16.51 21.45 1.96
N ASN A 81 17.05 22.30 1.11
CA ASN A 81 16.25 23.25 0.33
C ASN A 81 15.41 22.61 -0.78
N ASP A 82 15.67 21.34 -1.13
CA ASP A 82 14.97 20.61 -2.19
C ASP A 82 13.84 19.71 -1.66
N ILE A 83 13.33 19.97 -0.47
CA ILE A 83 12.25 19.16 0.11
C ILE A 83 11.00 19.99 0.41
N VAL A 84 9.88 19.28 0.54
CA VAL A 84 8.62 19.70 1.16
C VAL A 84 8.46 18.88 2.44
N ILE A 85 8.09 19.51 3.54
CA ILE A 85 7.67 18.83 4.76
C ILE A 85 6.18 18.50 4.60
N ALA A 86 5.89 17.21 4.48
CA ALA A 86 4.54 16.67 4.40
C ALA A 86 4.00 16.34 5.79
N SER A 87 2.67 16.38 5.97
CA SER A 87 2.01 15.97 7.21
C SER A 87 0.66 15.30 6.94
N LYS A 88 0.31 14.32 7.77
CA LYS A 88 -1.09 13.90 7.92
C LYS A 88 -1.88 15.02 8.59
N ILE A 89 -3.19 15.11 8.29
CA ILE A 89 -4.10 16.07 8.90
C ILE A 89 -4.41 15.66 10.35
N THR A 90 -4.52 14.36 10.60
CA THR A 90 -4.85 13.80 11.92
C THR A 90 -3.57 13.50 12.69
N PRO A 91 -3.45 13.91 13.96
CA PRO A 91 -2.32 13.53 14.79
C PRO A 91 -2.32 12.02 15.08
N ILE A 92 -1.16 11.48 15.40
CA ILE A 92 -0.98 10.13 15.92
C ILE A 92 -1.49 10.07 17.36
N VAL A 93 -0.99 11.01 18.19
CA VAL A 93 -1.38 11.21 19.59
C VAL A 93 -1.11 12.66 19.95
N ASP A 94 -1.99 13.30 20.68
CA ASP A 94 -1.90 14.72 21.10
C ASP A 94 -1.52 15.64 19.92
N ASN A 95 -0.35 16.29 20.00
CA ASN A 95 0.21 17.17 18.96
C ASN A 95 1.31 16.50 18.12
N ILE A 96 1.44 15.17 18.17
CA ILE A 96 2.41 14.42 17.40
C ILE A 96 1.77 13.96 16.09
N TYR A 97 2.28 14.46 14.99
CA TYR A 97 1.80 14.14 13.65
C TYR A 97 2.78 13.23 12.91
N ASN A 98 2.24 12.37 12.05
CA ASN A 98 3.07 11.71 11.03
C ASN A 98 3.47 12.77 9.99
N GLN A 99 4.73 13.21 10.06
CA GLN A 99 5.35 14.16 9.14
C GLN A 99 6.57 13.52 8.50
N TRP A 100 6.81 13.81 7.23
CA TRP A 100 7.94 13.24 6.49
C TRP A 100 8.46 14.20 5.43
N LEU A 101 9.70 13.98 4.98
CA LEU A 101 10.34 14.79 3.95
C LEU A 101 10.08 14.21 2.56
N VAL A 102 9.69 15.07 1.61
CA VAL A 102 9.43 14.69 0.22
C VAL A 102 10.25 15.59 -0.71
N PRO A 103 11.05 15.02 -1.63
CA PRO A 103 11.73 15.84 -2.65
C PRO A 103 10.72 16.68 -3.45
N LYS A 104 11.03 17.95 -3.71
CA LYS A 104 10.15 18.87 -4.45
C LYS A 104 9.69 18.30 -5.79
N SER A 105 10.60 17.63 -6.52
CA SER A 105 10.27 16.98 -7.80
C SER A 105 9.24 15.85 -7.66
N THR A 106 9.32 15.07 -6.57
CA THR A 106 8.34 14.01 -6.24
C THR A 106 7.02 14.62 -5.79
N TRP A 107 7.08 15.70 -5.00
CA TRP A 107 5.89 16.43 -4.57
C TRP A 107 5.06 16.94 -5.75
N VAL A 108 5.70 17.66 -6.68
CA VAL A 108 5.01 18.19 -7.89
C VAL A 108 4.38 17.07 -8.72
N LYS A 109 5.08 15.95 -8.93
CA LYS A 109 4.51 14.78 -9.64
C LYS A 109 3.29 14.19 -8.92
N THR A 110 3.19 14.38 -7.61
CA THR A 110 2.12 13.78 -6.78
C THR A 110 0.96 14.73 -6.58
N TYR A 111 1.22 16.03 -6.42
CA TYR A 111 0.23 17.04 -6.01
C TYR A 111 0.06 18.19 -7.03
N GLY A 112 0.90 18.29 -8.05
CA GLY A 112 0.81 19.26 -9.15
C GLY A 112 1.58 20.55 -8.90
N GLU A 113 1.54 21.10 -7.69
CA GLU A 113 2.15 22.38 -7.33
C GLU A 113 2.92 22.29 -6.02
N LEU A 114 3.84 23.22 -5.81
CA LEU A 114 4.61 23.33 -4.55
C LEU A 114 3.86 24.18 -3.52
N PRO A 115 4.08 23.93 -2.20
CA PRO A 115 3.73 24.91 -1.17
C PRO A 115 4.44 26.24 -1.43
N VAL A 116 3.76 27.35 -1.11
CA VAL A 116 4.31 28.70 -1.34
C VAL A 116 4.93 29.32 -0.07
N SER A 117 4.79 28.68 1.09
CA SER A 117 5.28 29.18 2.37
C SER A 117 5.68 28.07 3.33
N SER A 118 6.18 28.47 4.51
CA SER A 118 6.45 27.56 5.64
C SER A 118 5.20 27.23 6.48
N GLU A 119 4.04 27.77 6.14
CA GLU A 119 2.76 27.39 6.73
C GLU A 119 2.17 26.17 6.01
N PHE A 120 1.55 25.25 6.76
CA PHE A 120 0.92 24.08 6.17
C PHE A 120 -0.27 24.45 5.28
N GLN A 121 -0.23 23.99 4.03
CA GLN A 121 -1.27 24.12 3.03
C GLN A 121 -1.80 22.75 2.68
N SER A 122 -3.07 22.65 2.29
CA SER A 122 -3.74 21.38 1.98
C SER A 122 -3.67 21.08 0.50
N PHE A 123 -3.15 19.89 0.15
CA PHE A 123 -3.00 19.43 -1.24
C PHE A 123 -3.81 18.16 -1.48
N LYS A 124 -4.45 18.08 -2.66
CA LYS A 124 -5.09 16.86 -3.15
C LYS A 124 -4.14 16.16 -4.11
N ARG A 125 -4.05 14.82 -4.01
CA ARG A 125 -3.24 14.04 -4.95
C ARG A 125 -3.82 14.12 -6.36
N ILE A 126 -2.94 14.33 -7.35
CA ILE A 126 -3.26 14.22 -8.78
C ILE A 126 -2.74 12.92 -9.38
N LYS A 127 -1.77 12.26 -8.71
CA LYS A 127 -1.22 10.98 -9.16
C LYS A 127 -2.29 9.90 -9.07
N THR A 128 -2.65 9.34 -10.23
CA THR A 128 -3.65 8.29 -10.37
C THR A 128 -3.03 6.89 -10.36
N ILE A 129 -3.89 5.91 -10.17
CA ILE A 129 -3.60 4.49 -10.39
C ILE A 129 -4.59 3.93 -11.41
N LYS A 130 -4.16 2.92 -12.19
CA LYS A 130 -5.04 2.08 -12.99
C LYS A 130 -5.34 0.82 -12.17
N ALA A 131 -6.62 0.47 -12.05
CA ALA A 131 -7.00 -0.72 -11.29
C ALA A 131 -8.17 -1.47 -11.94
N ILE A 132 -8.15 -2.80 -11.80
CA ILE A 132 -9.19 -3.71 -12.25
C ILE A 132 -9.77 -4.47 -11.05
N LEU A 133 -11.09 -4.66 -11.06
CA LEU A 133 -11.80 -5.40 -10.01
C LEU A 133 -11.43 -6.88 -10.05
N ILE A 134 -11.13 -7.46 -8.90
CA ILE A 134 -10.87 -8.89 -8.74
C ILE A 134 -12.20 -9.62 -8.59
N ASP A 135 -12.63 -10.27 -9.64
CA ASP A 135 -13.80 -11.13 -9.66
C ASP A 135 -13.44 -12.61 -9.36
N THR A 136 -14.44 -13.46 -9.30
CA THR A 136 -14.26 -14.90 -9.04
C THR A 136 -13.45 -15.60 -10.15
N GLU A 137 -13.58 -15.16 -11.40
CA GLU A 137 -12.84 -15.71 -12.53
C GLU A 137 -11.34 -15.37 -12.41
N MET A 138 -11.02 -14.14 -12.10
CA MET A 138 -9.63 -13.73 -11.87
C MET A 138 -8.98 -14.49 -10.71
N LEU A 139 -9.71 -14.68 -9.61
CA LEU A 139 -9.21 -15.49 -8.49
C LEU A 139 -8.93 -16.93 -8.93
N LYS A 140 -9.78 -17.52 -9.76
CA LYS A 140 -9.57 -18.86 -10.31
C LYS A 140 -8.32 -18.92 -11.21
N LEU A 141 -8.12 -17.92 -12.07
CA LEU A 141 -6.91 -17.79 -12.91
C LEU A 141 -5.64 -17.65 -12.06
N MET A 142 -5.73 -16.99 -10.90
CA MET A 142 -4.64 -16.86 -9.94
C MET A 142 -4.49 -18.06 -9.00
N GLY A 143 -5.20 -19.18 -9.26
CA GLY A 143 -5.06 -20.41 -8.50
C GLY A 143 -5.69 -20.39 -7.11
N SER A 144 -6.68 -19.54 -6.88
CA SER A 144 -7.46 -19.51 -5.63
C SER A 144 -8.11 -20.87 -5.35
N LYS A 145 -7.97 -21.36 -4.13
CA LYS A 145 -8.58 -22.61 -3.66
C LYS A 145 -9.93 -22.38 -2.97
N ASP A 146 -10.10 -21.20 -2.37
CA ASP A 146 -11.28 -20.84 -1.57
C ASP A 146 -12.27 -19.94 -2.34
N GLY A 147 -11.90 -19.48 -3.54
CA GLY A 147 -12.67 -18.51 -4.33
C GLY A 147 -12.78 -17.12 -3.70
N LYS A 148 -12.01 -16.83 -2.64
CA LYS A 148 -12.04 -15.58 -1.88
C LYS A 148 -10.72 -14.86 -1.90
N THR A 149 -9.60 -15.61 -1.91
CA THR A 149 -8.25 -15.07 -1.83
C THR A 149 -7.32 -15.72 -2.86
N ALA A 150 -6.27 -15.00 -3.26
CA ALA A 150 -5.11 -15.53 -3.97
C ALA A 150 -3.86 -14.83 -3.46
N THR A 151 -2.68 -15.42 -3.68
CA THR A 151 -1.40 -14.79 -3.35
C THR A 151 -0.67 -14.44 -4.64
N ILE A 152 -0.40 -13.15 -4.84
CA ILE A 152 0.33 -12.63 -6.01
C ILE A 152 1.78 -12.32 -5.65
N LYS A 153 2.67 -12.43 -6.62
CA LYS A 153 4.05 -11.99 -6.49
C LYS A 153 4.11 -10.47 -6.52
N VAL A 154 4.90 -9.90 -5.60
CA VAL A 154 5.19 -8.46 -5.52
C VAL A 154 6.70 -8.25 -5.36
N SER A 155 7.21 -7.09 -5.78
CA SER A 155 8.65 -6.82 -5.80
C SER A 155 9.29 -6.67 -4.41
N TRP A 156 8.50 -6.39 -3.38
CA TRP A 156 8.98 -6.10 -2.01
C TRP A 156 8.76 -7.24 -1.01
N SER A 157 8.23 -8.41 -1.43
CA SER A 157 7.98 -9.53 -0.53
C SER A 157 8.11 -10.88 -1.26
N ASP A 158 9.03 -11.72 -0.80
CA ASP A 158 9.20 -13.08 -1.32
C ASP A 158 7.99 -13.98 -1.02
N ASN A 159 7.27 -13.70 0.07
CA ASN A 159 6.04 -14.41 0.42
C ASN A 159 4.83 -13.95 -0.40
N GLY A 160 5.00 -12.93 -1.25
CA GLY A 160 3.95 -12.34 -2.04
C GLY A 160 2.98 -11.45 -1.23
N MET A 161 1.86 -11.14 -1.84
CA MET A 161 0.79 -10.32 -1.27
C MET A 161 -0.54 -11.03 -1.45
N THR A 162 -1.34 -11.15 -0.39
CA THR A 162 -2.70 -11.68 -0.48
C THR A 162 -3.62 -10.64 -1.10
N VAL A 163 -4.38 -11.07 -2.10
CA VAL A 163 -5.45 -10.30 -2.75
C VAL A 163 -6.79 -10.96 -2.48
N TYR A 164 -7.85 -10.17 -2.53
CA TYR A 164 -9.19 -10.56 -2.09
C TYR A 164 -10.19 -10.40 -3.22
N LYS A 165 -11.22 -11.25 -3.21
CA LYS A 165 -12.42 -11.04 -4.02
C LYS A 165 -13.00 -9.64 -3.74
N ASP A 166 -13.52 -8.98 -4.78
CA ASP A 166 -14.07 -7.62 -4.74
C ASP A 166 -13.04 -6.52 -4.37
N GLY A 167 -11.74 -6.89 -4.17
CA GLY A 167 -10.61 -5.98 -4.16
C GLY A 167 -10.15 -5.64 -5.58
N TYR A 168 -8.99 -5.03 -5.71
CA TYR A 168 -8.47 -4.57 -7.01
C TYR A 168 -7.02 -4.99 -7.22
N LEU A 169 -6.65 -5.33 -8.47
CA LEU A 169 -5.25 -5.32 -8.91
C LEU A 169 -4.93 -3.93 -9.46
N ALA A 170 -3.85 -3.33 -8.98
CA ALA A 170 -3.48 -1.96 -9.28
C ALA A 170 -2.09 -1.86 -9.94
N ASN A 171 -1.97 -0.95 -10.90
CA ASN A 171 -0.74 -0.56 -11.60
C ASN A 171 0.10 -1.73 -12.11
N TYR A 172 -0.50 -2.87 -12.43
CA TYR A 172 0.18 -4.11 -12.85
C TYR A 172 1.13 -4.70 -11.78
N GLU A 173 0.96 -4.35 -10.50
CA GLU A 173 1.97 -4.69 -9.49
C GLU A 173 1.40 -5.23 -8.18
N TYR A 174 0.35 -4.64 -7.64
CA TYR A 174 -0.13 -4.96 -6.29
C TYR A 174 -1.65 -5.04 -6.18
N GLY A 175 -2.11 -5.55 -5.05
CA GLY A 175 -3.52 -5.60 -4.69
C GLY A 175 -3.95 -4.46 -3.77
N ILE A 176 -5.23 -4.12 -3.81
CA ILE A 176 -5.88 -3.21 -2.87
C ILE A 176 -7.11 -3.95 -2.33
N ALA A 177 -7.23 -4.02 -1.01
CA ALA A 177 -8.37 -4.66 -0.36
C ALA A 177 -9.67 -3.87 -0.64
N PRO A 178 -10.86 -4.52 -0.61
CA PRO A 178 -12.14 -3.85 -0.91
C PRO A 178 -12.39 -2.61 -0.04
N GLU A 179 -12.21 -2.72 1.28
CA GLU A 179 -12.40 -1.62 2.23
C GLU A 179 -11.39 -0.51 2.00
N GLU A 180 -10.11 -0.83 1.81
CA GLU A 180 -9.08 0.17 1.50
C GLU A 180 -9.42 0.95 0.23
N MET A 181 -9.88 0.24 -0.82
CA MET A 181 -10.29 0.89 -2.06
C MET A 181 -11.45 1.85 -1.83
N LYS A 182 -12.47 1.40 -1.11
CA LYS A 182 -13.65 2.19 -0.79
C LYS A 182 -13.34 3.42 0.08
N GLU A 183 -12.48 3.27 1.07
CA GLU A 183 -12.15 4.33 2.03
C GLU A 183 -11.16 5.33 1.47
N THR A 184 -10.15 4.85 0.73
CA THR A 184 -8.96 5.62 0.37
C THR A 184 -9.02 6.21 -1.04
N TYR A 185 -9.75 5.57 -1.96
CA TYR A 185 -9.73 5.95 -3.37
C TYR A 185 -11.09 6.44 -3.88
N GLU A 186 -11.08 7.33 -4.86
CA GLU A 186 -12.24 7.70 -5.67
C GLU A 186 -11.93 7.50 -7.15
N ARG A 187 -12.95 7.11 -7.91
CA ARG A 187 -12.83 6.95 -9.36
C ARG A 187 -12.72 8.33 -10.03
N VAL A 188 -11.73 8.46 -10.90
CA VAL A 188 -11.62 9.66 -11.75
C VAL A 188 -12.74 9.62 -12.79
N LYS A 189 -13.58 10.66 -12.82
CA LYS A 189 -14.60 10.81 -13.85
C LYS A 189 -13.90 11.22 -15.15
N GLU A 190 -14.12 10.46 -16.21
CA GLU A 190 -13.73 10.91 -17.54
C GLU A 190 -14.61 12.11 -17.89
N ASN A 191 -13.98 13.28 -18.06
CA ASN A 191 -14.68 14.42 -18.65
C ASN A 191 -14.97 14.05 -20.12
N LYS A 192 -16.25 13.81 -20.43
CA LYS A 192 -16.74 13.64 -21.80
C LYS A 192 -16.64 14.95 -22.56
#